data_3f97df5f51f6771210310ea9c6df7f1a
#
_entry.id   3f97df5f51f6771210310ea9c6df7f1a
#
_cell.length_a   1.000
_cell.length_b   1.000
_cell.length_c   1.000
_cell.angle_alpha   90.00
_cell.angle_beta   90.00
_cell.angle_gamma   90.00
#
_symmetry.space_group_name_H-M   'P 1'
#
loop_
_entity.id
_entity.type
_entity.pdbx_description
1 polymer ?
#
loop_
_entity_poly.entity_id
_entity_poly.type
_entity_poly.pdbx_seq_one_letter_code
_entity_poly.pdbx_strand_id
1 'polypeptide(L)'
;MRYIILFLLLASTCFGQKVQSYDVIVYGANPAGVIAADAAKTAGKKTLLIDGAATLPYAQQGFGLSFDLNPAQIQGLTRDFFRKVGAKLGKFQAYEFDAPIGYEVLQSYLTEAKVVVWPSHQVISSLVEGNEVKQLTLQSEEGVKLVKAKSYIDCSYAGDMLLKTGYQATKELEEDGMGGSTSRLVYGEPTWSNMQAPVLISGKGADVANMLAGQTAAIKALESMARDIPVGKVTQEEIDRYYKYNPWMDGSRPDLIVDDAESANMEIIGHWNKIKNQPGTFGPTYLQTNPLDDLGSRIRFTSKNPLKGDYQLYYYIPALRGGTTVINLEVYVSKVRHVATLRLAPNTTESWVPVGTYHFEDNTTGDVLVSQRGANGLLAADAVLWLPKNK
;
A
#
# COMPACT_ATOMS: atom_id res chain seq x y z
N MET A 1 9.88 58.40 36.68
CA MET A 1 10.68 57.17 36.49
C MET A 1 9.96 55.87 36.85
N ARG A 2 8.88 55.84 37.59
CA ARG A 2 8.14 54.60 37.97
C ARG A 2 7.29 53.96 36.86
N TYR A 3 6.89 54.71 35.84
CA TYR A 3 6.04 54.22 34.76
C TYR A 3 6.80 53.68 33.54
N ILE A 4 8.08 53.94 33.39
CA ILE A 4 8.92 53.43 32.29
C ILE A 4 9.31 52.00 32.55
N ILE A 5 9.45 51.58 33.81
CA ILE A 5 9.84 50.19 34.18
C ILE A 5 8.65 49.21 33.95
N LEU A 6 7.40 49.67 34.07
CA LEU A 6 6.21 48.82 33.87
C LEU A 6 5.95 48.49 32.37
N PHE A 7 6.40 49.40 31.46
CA PHE A 7 6.25 49.20 30.02
C PHE A 7 7.33 48.27 29.43
N LEU A 8 8.46 48.15 30.06
CA LEU A 8 9.54 47.23 29.67
C LEU A 8 9.32 45.78 30.11
N LEU A 9 8.43 45.53 31.09
CA LEU A 9 8.08 44.17 31.54
C LEU A 9 6.98 43.53 30.71
N LEU A 10 6.23 44.31 29.90
CA LEU A 10 5.18 43.80 28.98
C LEU A 10 5.70 43.45 27.58
N ALA A 11 6.98 43.80 27.26
CA ALA A 11 7.57 43.56 25.94
C ALA A 11 8.31 42.24 25.82
N SER A 12 8.34 41.37 26.83
CA SER A 12 9.23 40.25 26.91
C SER A 12 8.63 38.85 26.73
N THR A 13 7.43 38.73 26.17
CA THR A 13 6.86 37.38 25.87
C THR A 13 6.40 37.18 24.44
N CYS A 14 7.07 37.81 23.50
CA CYS A 14 6.97 37.37 22.12
C CYS A 14 7.95 36.18 21.92
N PHE A 15 7.72 35.07 22.60
CA PHE A 15 8.33 33.80 22.20
C PHE A 15 7.77 33.47 20.83
N GLY A 16 8.53 33.79 19.78
CA GLY A 16 8.19 33.37 18.43
C GLY A 16 7.92 31.86 18.43
N GLN A 17 6.68 31.48 18.16
CA GLN A 17 6.27 30.09 18.11
C GLN A 17 7.14 29.36 17.09
N LYS A 18 7.89 28.34 17.56
CA LYS A 18 8.82 27.59 16.72
C LYS A 18 8.06 26.81 15.67
N VAL A 19 8.22 27.18 14.40
CA VAL A 19 7.64 26.44 13.26
C VAL A 19 8.33 25.09 13.13
N GLN A 20 7.57 24.01 13.20
CA GLN A 20 8.09 22.67 12.99
C GLN A 20 8.06 22.31 11.50
N SER A 21 9.15 21.72 11.00
CA SER A 21 9.32 21.41 9.57
C SER A 21 9.27 19.92 9.31
N TYR A 22 8.56 19.56 8.24
CA TYR A 22 8.40 18.20 7.74
C TYR A 22 8.67 18.14 6.23
N ASP A 23 8.84 16.95 5.67
CA ASP A 23 8.81 16.77 4.22
C ASP A 23 7.36 16.62 3.75
N VAL A 24 6.56 15.81 4.46
CA VAL A 24 5.15 15.57 4.16
C VAL A 24 4.31 15.79 5.41
N ILE A 25 3.21 16.54 5.27
CA ILE A 25 2.14 16.60 6.25
C ILE A 25 0.89 15.99 5.63
N VAL A 26 0.31 15.01 6.33
CA VAL A 26 -0.97 14.39 5.99
C VAL A 26 -2.01 14.84 7.03
N TYR A 27 -3.16 15.32 6.58
CA TYR A 27 -4.26 15.72 7.43
C TYR A 27 -5.48 14.82 7.24
N GLY A 28 -6.01 14.30 8.35
CA GLY A 28 -7.08 13.30 8.37
C GLY A 28 -6.53 11.89 8.54
N ALA A 29 -6.65 11.34 9.76
CA ALA A 29 -6.16 10.00 10.10
C ALA A 29 -7.22 8.92 9.83
N ASN A 30 -7.94 9.01 8.72
CA ASN A 30 -8.77 7.96 8.16
C ASN A 30 -7.90 6.93 7.39
N PRO A 31 -8.45 5.85 6.83
CA PRO A 31 -7.67 4.86 6.10
C PRO A 31 -6.78 5.44 5.00
N ALA A 32 -7.28 6.43 4.23
CA ALA A 32 -6.50 7.08 3.18
C ALA A 32 -5.28 7.82 3.76
N GLY A 33 -5.48 8.56 4.86
CA GLY A 33 -4.40 9.31 5.51
C GLY A 33 -3.36 8.41 6.16
N VAL A 34 -3.77 7.31 6.77
CA VAL A 34 -2.85 6.31 7.33
C VAL A 34 -1.96 5.71 6.23
N ILE A 35 -2.57 5.26 5.13
CA ILE A 35 -1.83 4.69 3.99
C ILE A 35 -0.93 5.74 3.32
N ALA A 36 -1.38 7.00 3.19
CA ALA A 36 -0.56 8.08 2.66
C ALA A 36 0.64 8.39 3.56
N ALA A 37 0.42 8.44 4.88
CA ALA A 37 1.49 8.70 5.85
C ALA A 37 2.51 7.56 5.90
N ASP A 38 2.06 6.30 5.85
CA ASP A 38 2.92 5.13 5.76
C ASP A 38 3.78 5.16 4.48
N ALA A 39 3.16 5.38 3.31
CA ALA A 39 3.86 5.46 2.03
C ALA A 39 4.95 6.54 2.05
N ALA A 40 4.63 7.74 2.53
CA ALA A 40 5.59 8.84 2.65
C ALA A 40 6.74 8.49 3.60
N LYS A 41 6.43 7.91 4.75
CA LYS A 41 7.44 7.54 5.75
C LYS A 41 8.34 6.42 5.28
N THR A 42 7.79 5.39 4.64
CA THR A 42 8.52 4.27 4.06
C THR A 42 9.46 4.73 2.93
N ALA A 43 9.06 5.76 2.17
CA ALA A 43 9.94 6.44 1.21
C ALA A 43 11.01 7.35 1.85
N GLY A 44 11.22 7.27 3.15
CA GLY A 44 12.27 7.99 3.88
C GLY A 44 11.97 9.45 4.17
N LYS A 45 10.71 9.90 4.04
CA LYS A 45 10.34 11.29 4.30
C LYS A 45 10.04 11.53 5.77
N LYS A 46 10.40 12.72 6.26
CA LYS A 46 9.99 13.19 7.59
C LYS A 46 8.51 13.53 7.53
N THR A 47 7.65 12.62 8.01
CA THR A 47 6.20 12.66 7.86
C THR A 47 5.51 12.96 9.18
N LEU A 48 4.47 13.80 9.13
CA LEU A 48 3.54 14.08 10.22
C LEU A 48 2.11 13.75 9.75
N LEU A 49 1.40 12.93 10.50
CA LEU A 49 -0.02 12.69 10.35
C LEU A 49 -0.78 13.49 11.43
N ILE A 50 -1.75 14.29 11.00
CA ILE A 50 -2.54 15.15 11.87
C ILE A 50 -4.02 14.75 11.77
N ASP A 51 -4.71 14.75 12.89
CA ASP A 51 -6.16 14.56 12.93
C ASP A 51 -6.83 15.51 13.93
N GLY A 52 -7.98 16.05 13.53
CA GLY A 52 -8.78 16.91 14.40
C GLY A 52 -9.51 16.16 15.51
N ALA A 53 -9.70 14.83 15.38
CA ALA A 53 -10.33 14.01 16.39
C ALA A 53 -9.34 13.53 17.46
N ALA A 54 -9.82 13.33 18.68
CA ALA A 54 -9.03 12.81 19.80
C ALA A 54 -8.69 11.31 19.62
N THR A 55 -9.58 10.59 18.96
CA THR A 55 -9.39 9.19 18.58
C THR A 55 -9.41 9.08 17.07
N LEU A 56 -8.61 8.20 16.53
CA LEU A 56 -8.59 8.01 15.09
C LEU A 56 -9.98 7.63 14.58
N PRO A 57 -10.54 8.37 13.58
CA PRO A 57 -11.96 8.30 13.22
C PRO A 57 -12.47 6.91 12.88
N TYR A 58 -11.62 6.09 12.26
CA TYR A 58 -11.97 4.73 11.86
C TYR A 58 -12.10 3.74 13.03
N ALA A 59 -11.68 4.12 14.25
CA ALA A 59 -11.90 3.28 15.45
C ALA A 59 -13.38 3.21 15.85
N GLN A 60 -14.18 4.21 15.45
CA GLN A 60 -15.58 4.33 15.84
C GLN A 60 -16.56 4.00 14.71
N GLN A 61 -16.10 4.03 13.47
CA GLN A 61 -16.92 3.74 12.31
C GLN A 61 -16.63 2.33 11.82
N GLY A 62 -17.65 1.48 11.79
CA GLY A 62 -17.51 0.13 11.26
C GLY A 62 -17.00 0.15 9.83
N PHE A 63 -15.87 -0.47 9.57
CA PHE A 63 -15.46 -0.81 8.23
C PHE A 63 -16.35 -1.93 7.73
N GLY A 64 -17.27 -1.62 6.84
CA GLY A 64 -17.96 -2.62 6.04
C GLY A 64 -17.51 -2.43 4.60
N LEU A 65 -16.89 -3.43 4.00
CA LEU A 65 -16.73 -3.41 2.57
C LEU A 65 -18.01 -3.85 1.90
N SER A 66 -18.43 -3.08 0.91
CA SER A 66 -19.53 -3.47 0.08
C SER A 66 -19.09 -4.53 -0.94
N PHE A 67 -20.05 -5.33 -1.39
CA PHE A 67 -19.87 -6.34 -2.43
C PHE A 67 -19.46 -5.78 -3.80
N ASP A 68 -19.44 -4.44 -3.96
CA ASP A 68 -19.10 -3.76 -5.21
C ASP A 68 -17.60 -3.52 -5.39
N LEU A 69 -16.79 -4.04 -4.46
CA LEU A 69 -15.34 -3.94 -4.55
C LEU A 69 -14.83 -4.76 -5.73
N ASN A 70 -14.15 -4.09 -6.64
CA ASN A 70 -13.39 -4.79 -7.68
C ASN A 70 -11.98 -5.11 -7.17
N PRO A 71 -11.69 -6.36 -6.74
CA PRO A 71 -10.41 -6.71 -6.15
C PRO A 71 -9.22 -6.52 -7.10
N ALA A 72 -9.45 -6.54 -8.42
CA ALA A 72 -8.40 -6.33 -9.40
C ALA A 72 -7.85 -4.88 -9.40
N GLN A 73 -8.63 -3.94 -8.90
CA GLN A 73 -8.20 -2.55 -8.74
C GLN A 73 -7.42 -2.32 -7.44
N ILE A 74 -7.39 -3.32 -6.54
CA ILE A 74 -6.72 -3.21 -5.25
C ILE A 74 -5.28 -3.65 -5.40
N GLN A 75 -4.35 -2.71 -5.31
CA GLN A 75 -2.92 -2.93 -5.46
C GLN A 75 -2.11 -2.20 -4.36
N GLY A 76 -0.81 -2.46 -4.34
CA GLY A 76 0.12 -1.78 -3.44
C GLY A 76 -0.26 -1.94 -1.97
N LEU A 77 -0.14 -0.87 -1.20
CA LEU A 77 -0.41 -0.84 0.25
C LEU A 77 -1.87 -1.17 0.60
N THR A 78 -2.83 -0.86 -0.27
CA THR A 78 -4.23 -1.20 -0.05
C THR A 78 -4.45 -2.72 -0.11
N ARG A 79 -3.80 -3.40 -1.06
CA ARG A 79 -3.81 -4.87 -1.11
C ARG A 79 -3.12 -5.48 0.11
N ASP A 80 -1.99 -4.91 0.54
CA ASP A 80 -1.30 -5.33 1.74
C ASP A 80 -2.18 -5.21 2.99
N PHE A 81 -2.97 -4.14 3.09
CA PHE A 81 -3.96 -3.99 4.17
C PHE A 81 -4.90 -5.20 4.26
N PHE A 82 -5.53 -5.61 3.14
CA PHE A 82 -6.45 -6.74 3.14
C PHE A 82 -5.75 -8.08 3.41
N ARG A 83 -4.47 -8.20 3.06
CA ARG A 83 -3.65 -9.35 3.44
C ARG A 83 -3.35 -9.37 4.94
N LYS A 84 -3.00 -8.23 5.53
CA LYS A 84 -2.80 -8.12 6.98
C LYS A 84 -4.10 -8.41 7.75
N VAL A 85 -5.24 -7.94 7.25
CA VAL A 85 -6.57 -8.30 7.79
C VAL A 85 -6.80 -9.81 7.67
N GLY A 86 -6.56 -10.38 6.50
CA GLY A 86 -6.66 -11.82 6.28
C GLY A 86 -5.80 -12.62 7.24
N ALA A 87 -4.54 -12.22 7.44
CA ALA A 87 -3.62 -12.87 8.37
C ALA A 87 -4.16 -12.87 9.81
N LYS A 88 -4.78 -11.77 10.27
CA LYS A 88 -5.43 -11.72 11.59
C LYS A 88 -6.65 -12.65 11.70
N LEU A 89 -7.32 -12.93 10.60
CA LEU A 89 -8.48 -13.82 10.50
C LEU A 89 -8.10 -15.28 10.15
N GLY A 90 -6.80 -15.59 10.04
CA GLY A 90 -6.33 -16.92 9.60
C GLY A 90 -6.60 -17.21 8.12
N LYS A 91 -6.72 -16.16 7.29
CA LYS A 91 -6.95 -16.22 5.85
C LYS A 91 -5.79 -15.57 5.10
N PHE A 92 -5.61 -15.93 3.84
CA PHE A 92 -4.62 -15.28 2.99
C PHE A 92 -4.92 -13.79 2.77
N GLN A 93 -6.18 -13.47 2.55
CA GLN A 93 -6.68 -12.13 2.31
C GLN A 93 -8.16 -12.07 2.74
N ALA A 94 -8.63 -10.98 3.29
CA ALA A 94 -10.03 -10.82 3.67
C ALA A 94 -10.50 -9.40 3.37
N TYR A 95 -11.66 -9.29 2.76
CA TYR A 95 -12.33 -8.04 2.44
C TYR A 95 -13.46 -7.72 3.42
N GLU A 96 -13.97 -8.74 4.11
CA GLU A 96 -14.98 -8.61 5.16
C GLU A 96 -14.32 -8.80 6.52
N PHE A 97 -14.49 -7.85 7.41
CA PHE A 97 -13.89 -7.85 8.74
C PHE A 97 -14.60 -6.87 9.68
N ASP A 98 -14.47 -7.10 10.97
CA ASP A 98 -14.98 -6.22 12.00
C ASP A 98 -14.09 -4.98 12.18
N ALA A 99 -14.68 -3.85 12.53
CA ALA A 99 -13.99 -2.57 12.72
C ALA A 99 -12.73 -2.66 13.61
N PRO A 100 -12.71 -3.37 14.75
CA PRO A 100 -11.52 -3.50 15.58
C PRO A 100 -10.32 -4.11 14.84
N ILE A 101 -10.55 -5.10 13.99
CA ILE A 101 -9.49 -5.76 13.21
C ILE A 101 -8.89 -4.78 12.20
N GLY A 102 -9.75 -4.06 11.47
CA GLY A 102 -9.31 -3.02 10.54
C GLY A 102 -8.52 -1.92 11.24
N TYR A 103 -8.99 -1.49 12.41
CA TYR A 103 -8.29 -0.51 13.24
C TYR A 103 -6.90 -0.98 13.65
N GLU A 104 -6.77 -2.19 14.19
CA GLU A 104 -5.47 -2.75 14.60
C GLU A 104 -4.49 -2.85 13.43
N VAL A 105 -4.99 -3.24 12.24
CA VAL A 105 -4.15 -3.30 11.04
C VAL A 105 -3.70 -1.89 10.61
N LEU A 106 -4.59 -0.89 10.61
CA LEU A 106 -4.19 0.48 10.30
C LEU A 106 -3.20 1.05 11.31
N GLN A 107 -3.37 0.75 12.60
CA GLN A 107 -2.40 1.12 13.63
C GLN A 107 -1.03 0.46 13.40
N SER A 108 -1.00 -0.76 12.88
CA SER A 108 0.26 -1.44 12.60
C SER A 108 1.11 -0.69 11.57
N TYR A 109 0.52 -0.11 10.53
CA TYR A 109 1.24 0.71 9.54
C TYR A 109 1.94 1.90 10.21
N LEU A 110 1.19 2.65 11.03
CA LEU A 110 1.75 3.81 11.72
C LEU A 110 2.88 3.44 12.68
N THR A 111 2.74 2.31 13.36
CA THR A 111 3.72 1.82 14.34
C THR A 111 4.97 1.27 13.66
N GLU A 112 4.80 0.43 12.64
CA GLU A 112 5.89 -0.20 11.89
C GLU A 112 6.73 0.85 11.16
N ALA A 113 6.10 1.82 10.51
CA ALA A 113 6.78 2.92 9.84
C ALA A 113 7.27 4.01 10.80
N LYS A 114 6.88 3.98 12.08
CA LYS A 114 7.20 5.03 13.07
C LYS A 114 6.75 6.42 12.61
N VAL A 115 5.50 6.52 12.17
CA VAL A 115 4.89 7.79 11.79
C VAL A 115 4.61 8.61 13.04
N VAL A 116 4.94 9.90 13.01
CA VAL A 116 4.56 10.84 14.06
C VAL A 116 3.10 11.22 13.86
N VAL A 117 2.25 10.98 14.86
CA VAL A 117 0.81 11.27 14.81
C VAL A 117 0.47 12.35 15.85
N TRP A 118 -0.28 13.37 15.40
CA TRP A 118 -0.84 14.41 16.27
C TRP A 118 -2.38 14.35 16.24
N PRO A 119 -3.01 13.62 17.15
CA PRO A 119 -4.46 13.67 17.33
C PRO A 119 -4.89 14.98 17.98
N SER A 120 -6.18 15.32 17.92
CA SER A 120 -6.76 16.54 18.52
C SER A 120 -6.13 17.84 18.04
N HIS A 121 -5.64 17.89 16.80
CA HIS A 121 -5.09 19.09 16.20
C HIS A 121 -5.89 19.47 14.94
N GLN A 122 -6.58 20.58 15.01
CA GLN A 122 -7.37 21.09 13.88
C GLN A 122 -6.61 22.15 13.10
N VAL A 123 -6.66 22.10 11.78
CA VAL A 123 -6.17 23.18 10.93
C VAL A 123 -7.16 24.34 11.00
N ILE A 124 -6.71 25.48 11.53
CA ILE A 124 -7.53 26.68 11.65
C ILE A 124 -7.23 27.73 10.58
N SER A 125 -6.01 27.75 10.06
CA SER A 125 -5.63 28.65 8.96
C SER A 125 -4.38 28.13 8.24
N SER A 126 -4.10 28.71 7.09
CA SER A 126 -2.87 28.50 6.33
C SER A 126 -2.26 29.81 5.86
N LEU A 127 -0.96 29.81 5.63
CA LEU A 127 -0.24 30.83 4.88
C LEU A 127 0.02 30.29 3.48
N VAL A 128 -0.52 30.98 2.48
CA VAL A 128 -0.30 30.67 1.06
C VAL A 128 0.46 31.82 0.42
N GLU A 129 1.53 31.52 -0.27
CA GLU A 129 2.34 32.51 -1.02
C GLU A 129 2.52 32.01 -2.46
N GLY A 130 2.11 32.84 -3.41
CA GLY A 130 2.09 32.45 -4.82
C GLY A 130 1.19 31.23 -5.04
N ASN A 131 1.74 30.13 -5.54
CA ASN A 131 1.03 28.88 -5.81
C ASN A 131 1.40 27.75 -4.82
N GLU A 132 1.81 28.10 -3.60
CA GLU A 132 2.24 27.12 -2.61
C GLU A 132 1.70 27.41 -1.22
N VAL A 133 1.33 26.35 -0.51
CA VAL A 133 1.07 26.39 0.93
C VAL A 133 2.42 26.42 1.65
N LYS A 134 2.66 27.46 2.42
CA LYS A 134 3.93 27.67 3.14
C LYS A 134 3.88 27.20 4.58
N GLN A 135 2.71 27.31 5.22
CA GLN A 135 2.55 26.99 6.64
C GLN A 135 1.08 26.69 6.96
N LEU A 136 0.86 25.83 7.93
CA LEU A 136 -0.42 25.62 8.58
C LEU A 136 -0.36 26.08 10.02
N THR A 137 -1.48 26.64 10.49
CA THR A 137 -1.73 26.94 11.89
C THR A 137 -2.68 25.90 12.44
N LEU A 138 -2.26 25.20 13.47
CA LEU A 138 -3.02 24.14 14.13
C LEU A 138 -3.50 24.63 15.50
N GLN A 139 -4.70 24.24 15.89
CA GLN A 139 -5.25 24.44 17.23
C GLN A 139 -5.44 23.10 17.91
N SER A 140 -5.03 22.98 19.17
CA SER A 140 -5.32 21.87 20.06
C SER A 140 -5.62 22.39 21.48
N GLU A 141 -5.93 21.48 22.41
CA GLU A 141 -6.08 21.85 23.83
C GLU A 141 -4.76 22.40 24.42
N GLU A 142 -3.61 21.95 23.91
CA GLU A 142 -2.28 22.44 24.30
C GLU A 142 -1.96 23.83 23.74
N GLY A 143 -2.83 24.40 22.91
CA GLY A 143 -2.67 25.69 22.26
C GLY A 143 -2.41 25.62 20.76
N VAL A 144 -1.86 26.71 20.22
CA VAL A 144 -1.60 26.85 18.78
C VAL A 144 -0.22 26.31 18.43
N LYS A 145 -0.11 25.60 17.31
CA LYS A 145 1.17 25.11 16.75
C LYS A 145 1.31 25.51 15.29
N LEU A 146 2.52 25.87 14.88
CA LEU A 146 2.83 26.21 13.50
C LEU A 146 3.65 25.08 12.86
N VAL A 147 3.20 24.60 11.72
CA VAL A 147 3.87 23.54 10.97
C VAL A 147 4.03 23.91 9.51
N LYS A 148 5.12 23.44 8.88
CA LYS A 148 5.34 23.59 7.44
C LYS A 148 5.88 22.31 6.83
N ALA A 149 5.59 22.09 5.55
CA ALA A 149 6.09 20.97 4.79
C ALA A 149 6.42 21.34 3.34
N LYS A 150 7.14 20.45 2.67
CA LYS A 150 7.37 20.52 1.21
C LYS A 150 6.12 20.09 0.45
N SER A 151 5.35 19.13 1.00
CA SER A 151 4.10 18.63 0.43
C SER A 151 3.05 18.43 1.50
N TYR A 152 1.81 18.68 1.13
CA TYR A 152 0.62 18.52 1.96
C TYR A 152 -0.35 17.57 1.30
N ILE A 153 -0.95 16.66 2.07
CA ILE A 153 -1.94 15.69 1.59
C ILE A 153 -3.17 15.82 2.49
N ASP A 154 -4.27 16.30 1.91
CA ASP A 154 -5.55 16.39 2.63
C ASP A 154 -6.35 15.11 2.41
N CYS A 155 -6.43 14.30 3.44
CA CYS A 155 -7.24 13.09 3.50
C CYS A 155 -8.48 13.25 4.39
N SER A 156 -8.80 14.47 4.84
CA SER A 156 -10.04 14.69 5.59
C SER A 156 -11.27 14.46 4.72
N TYR A 157 -12.37 14.00 5.32
CA TYR A 157 -13.61 13.70 4.59
C TYR A 157 -14.24 14.90 3.89
N ALA A 158 -14.00 16.10 4.39
CA ALA A 158 -14.56 17.33 3.85
C ALA A 158 -13.52 18.24 3.16
N GLY A 159 -12.27 17.80 3.02
CA GLY A 159 -11.20 18.64 2.51
C GLY A 159 -10.88 19.81 3.44
N ASP A 160 -10.91 19.56 4.75
CA ASP A 160 -10.81 20.62 5.77
C ASP A 160 -9.53 21.44 5.66
N MET A 161 -8.41 20.78 5.41
CA MET A 161 -7.13 21.48 5.21
C MET A 161 -7.15 22.30 3.91
N LEU A 162 -7.68 21.71 2.82
CA LEU A 162 -7.78 22.36 1.52
C LEU A 162 -8.66 23.60 1.59
N LEU A 163 -9.80 23.52 2.28
CA LEU A 163 -10.70 24.68 2.48
C LEU A 163 -10.01 25.82 3.25
N LYS A 164 -9.10 25.51 4.18
CA LYS A 164 -8.35 26.52 4.93
C LYS A 164 -7.25 27.19 4.09
N THR A 165 -6.95 26.70 2.90
CA THR A 165 -6.03 27.37 1.96
C THR A 165 -6.75 28.40 1.06
N GLY A 166 -8.05 28.60 1.25
CA GLY A 166 -8.88 29.48 0.42
C GLY A 166 -9.40 28.82 -0.85
N TYR A 167 -9.21 27.51 -0.99
CA TYR A 167 -9.76 26.75 -2.10
C TYR A 167 -11.28 26.64 -1.98
N GLN A 168 -11.98 26.80 -3.10
CA GLN A 168 -13.44 26.66 -3.14
C GLN A 168 -13.84 25.30 -3.71
N ALA A 169 -14.64 24.57 -2.94
CA ALA A 169 -15.25 23.34 -3.40
C ALA A 169 -16.62 23.60 -4.02
N THR A 170 -16.95 22.90 -5.09
CA THR A 170 -18.29 22.88 -5.65
C THR A 170 -19.08 21.74 -5.03
N LYS A 171 -20.29 22.05 -4.53
CA LYS A 171 -21.20 21.03 -4.03
C LYS A 171 -22.07 20.54 -5.18
N GLU A 172 -21.94 19.26 -5.52
CA GLU A 172 -22.82 18.60 -6.47
C GLU A 172 -23.79 17.68 -5.72
N LEU A 173 -25.05 17.67 -6.19
CA LEU A 173 -26.08 16.72 -5.73
C LEU A 173 -26.13 15.60 -6.78
N GLU A 174 -25.86 14.41 -6.33
CA GLU A 174 -25.99 13.20 -7.15
C GLU A 174 -27.27 12.47 -6.70
N GLU A 175 -28.23 12.32 -7.60
CA GLU A 175 -29.42 11.53 -7.34
C GLU A 175 -29.07 10.06 -7.57
N ASP A 176 -29.19 9.22 -6.52
CA ASP A 176 -29.18 7.78 -6.71
C ASP A 176 -30.49 7.40 -7.38
N GLY A 177 -30.47 6.58 -8.43
CA GLY A 177 -31.67 6.17 -9.17
C GLY A 177 -32.77 5.46 -8.34
N MET A 178 -32.71 5.53 -7.00
CA MET A 178 -33.67 4.99 -6.04
C MET A 178 -34.36 6.07 -5.19
N GLY A 179 -34.25 7.34 -5.58
CA GLY A 179 -34.94 8.46 -4.91
C GLY A 179 -34.23 9.01 -3.68
N GLY A 180 -32.98 8.64 -3.45
CA GLY A 180 -32.08 9.26 -2.50
C GLY A 180 -31.19 10.30 -3.19
N SER A 181 -30.78 11.34 -2.48
CA SER A 181 -29.76 12.28 -2.95
C SER A 181 -28.57 12.25 -2.02
N THR A 182 -27.39 12.01 -2.57
CA THR A 182 -26.11 12.17 -1.86
C THR A 182 -25.45 13.48 -2.28
N SER A 183 -25.06 14.30 -1.33
CA SER A 183 -24.28 15.50 -1.64
C SER A 183 -22.80 15.13 -1.72
N ARG A 184 -22.19 15.41 -2.86
CA ARG A 184 -20.76 15.23 -3.12
C ARG A 184 -20.08 16.58 -3.16
N LEU A 185 -18.99 16.75 -2.43
CA LEU A 185 -18.09 17.87 -2.62
C LEU A 185 -17.12 17.52 -3.74
N VAL A 186 -17.21 18.25 -4.84
CA VAL A 186 -16.29 18.10 -5.96
C VAL A 186 -15.19 19.13 -5.80
N TYR A 187 -13.99 18.64 -5.66
CA TYR A 187 -12.78 19.44 -5.70
C TYR A 187 -12.20 19.31 -7.10
N GLY A 188 -12.03 20.42 -7.79
CA GLY A 188 -11.18 20.46 -8.97
C GLY A 188 -9.75 20.07 -8.62
N GLU A 189 -8.88 19.96 -9.59
CA GLU A 189 -7.44 19.77 -9.34
C GLU A 189 -6.95 20.87 -8.40
N PRO A 190 -6.24 20.54 -7.29
CA PRO A 190 -5.71 21.55 -6.38
C PRO A 190 -4.80 22.51 -7.16
N THR A 191 -5.05 23.80 -7.01
CA THR A 191 -4.24 24.83 -7.67
C THR A 191 -2.87 25.01 -7.03
N TRP A 192 -2.67 24.42 -5.86
CA TRP A 192 -1.42 24.50 -5.12
C TRP A 192 -0.41 23.44 -5.56
N SER A 193 0.75 23.85 -6.00
CA SER A 193 1.77 22.95 -6.56
C SER A 193 2.30 21.92 -5.55
N ASN A 194 2.16 22.19 -4.26
CA ASN A 194 2.63 21.34 -3.18
C ASN A 194 1.51 20.70 -2.32
N MET A 195 0.27 20.70 -2.83
CA MET A 195 -0.86 20.08 -2.13
C MET A 195 -1.55 19.05 -3.02
N GLN A 196 -1.89 17.93 -2.43
CA GLN A 196 -2.69 16.86 -3.02
C GLN A 196 -3.89 16.57 -2.11
N ALA A 197 -5.02 16.31 -2.72
CA ALA A 197 -6.21 15.85 -2.02
C ALA A 197 -6.77 14.63 -2.76
N PRO A 198 -7.03 13.51 -2.05
CA PRO A 198 -7.75 12.39 -2.64
C PRO A 198 -9.17 12.81 -3.00
N VAL A 199 -9.69 12.25 -4.07
CA VAL A 199 -11.11 12.44 -4.41
C VAL A 199 -11.94 11.77 -3.31
N LEU A 200 -12.79 12.54 -2.65
CA LEU A 200 -13.70 12.03 -1.65
C LEU A 200 -14.91 11.41 -2.35
N ILE A 201 -15.09 10.12 -2.15
CA ILE A 201 -16.26 9.39 -2.64
C ILE A 201 -17.13 9.08 -1.44
N SER A 202 -18.35 9.59 -1.44
CA SER A 202 -19.36 9.24 -0.45
C SER A 202 -20.16 8.03 -0.94
N GLY A 203 -20.37 7.04 -0.09
CA GLY A 203 -21.18 5.87 -0.42
C GLY A 203 -20.56 4.54 0.04
N LYS A 204 -21.21 3.44 -0.32
CA LYS A 204 -20.71 2.09 -0.03
C LYS A 204 -19.36 1.88 -0.71
N GLY A 205 -18.38 1.39 0.03
CA GLY A 205 -17.00 1.22 -0.47
C GLY A 205 -16.14 2.48 -0.41
N ALA A 206 -16.63 3.57 0.17
CA ALA A 206 -15.88 4.83 0.32
C ALA A 206 -14.52 4.66 0.98
N ASP A 207 -14.41 3.78 1.97
CA ASP A 207 -13.15 3.54 2.68
C ASP A 207 -12.06 2.96 1.78
N VAL A 208 -12.42 2.03 0.89
CA VAL A 208 -11.48 1.46 -0.08
C VAL A 208 -11.07 2.49 -1.12
N ALA A 209 -12.05 3.25 -1.64
CA ALA A 209 -11.77 4.33 -2.57
C ALA A 209 -10.86 5.40 -1.93
N ASN A 210 -11.09 5.73 -0.67
CA ASN A 210 -10.25 6.65 0.11
C ASN A 210 -8.84 6.09 0.33
N MET A 211 -8.69 4.78 0.61
CA MET A 211 -7.36 4.14 0.72
C MET A 211 -6.60 4.22 -0.59
N LEU A 212 -7.23 3.88 -1.72
CA LEU A 212 -6.63 3.98 -3.06
C LEU A 212 -6.26 5.43 -3.39
N ALA A 213 -7.16 6.37 -3.10
CA ALA A 213 -6.92 7.80 -3.30
C ALA A 213 -5.77 8.31 -2.43
N GLY A 214 -5.69 7.87 -1.16
CA GLY A 214 -4.61 8.20 -0.24
C GLY A 214 -3.25 7.69 -0.75
N GLN A 215 -3.18 6.46 -1.24
CA GLN A 215 -1.97 5.92 -1.84
C GLN A 215 -1.56 6.72 -3.09
N THR A 216 -2.50 7.02 -3.97
CA THR A 216 -2.25 7.83 -5.18
C THR A 216 -1.78 9.24 -4.83
N ALA A 217 -2.41 9.89 -3.86
CA ALA A 217 -2.00 11.22 -3.39
C ALA A 217 -0.59 11.20 -2.79
N ALA A 218 -0.25 10.18 -2.00
CA ALA A 218 1.09 10.01 -1.45
C ALA A 218 2.15 9.83 -2.56
N ILE A 219 1.87 8.99 -3.55
CA ILE A 219 2.77 8.78 -4.70
C ILE A 219 2.98 10.09 -5.45
N LYS A 220 1.92 10.84 -5.79
CA LYS A 220 2.03 12.14 -6.46
C LYS A 220 2.84 13.16 -5.64
N ALA A 221 2.64 13.20 -4.31
CA ALA A 221 3.41 14.07 -3.43
C ALA A 221 4.90 13.69 -3.40
N LEU A 222 5.21 12.38 -3.39
CA LEU A 222 6.59 11.89 -3.44
C LEU A 222 7.24 12.16 -4.79
N GLU A 223 6.52 12.07 -5.90
CA GLU A 223 7.00 12.40 -7.24
C GLU A 223 7.38 13.88 -7.38
N SER A 224 6.61 14.78 -6.76
CA SER A 224 6.94 16.20 -6.73
C SER A 224 8.25 16.49 -5.99
N MET A 225 8.66 15.61 -5.09
CA MET A 225 9.89 15.71 -4.29
C MET A 225 11.07 14.93 -4.88
N ALA A 226 10.80 13.86 -5.62
CA ALA A 226 11.82 13.00 -6.23
C ALA A 226 11.32 12.57 -7.61
N ARG A 227 11.88 13.12 -8.67
CA ARG A 227 11.40 13.03 -10.08
C ARG A 227 11.34 11.61 -10.67
N ASP A 228 11.61 10.55 -9.92
CA ASP A 228 11.83 9.20 -10.45
C ASP A 228 10.90 8.10 -9.87
N ILE A 229 9.77 8.44 -9.26
CA ILE A 229 8.81 7.42 -8.80
C ILE A 229 7.74 7.23 -9.88
N PRO A 230 7.69 6.08 -10.58
CA PRO A 230 6.67 5.84 -11.60
C PRO A 230 5.29 5.66 -10.94
N VAL A 231 4.35 6.49 -11.34
CA VAL A 231 2.92 6.25 -11.07
C VAL A 231 2.38 5.35 -12.17
N GLY A 232 2.16 4.08 -11.86
CA GLY A 232 1.44 3.18 -12.75
C GLY A 232 -0.06 3.46 -12.68
N LYS A 233 -0.70 3.82 -13.79
CA LYS A 233 -2.16 3.68 -13.91
C LYS A 233 -2.45 2.21 -14.07
N VAL A 234 -3.37 1.67 -13.25
CA VAL A 234 -3.86 0.30 -13.44
C VAL A 234 -4.62 0.25 -14.76
N THR A 235 -4.14 -0.53 -15.70
CA THR A 235 -4.77 -0.72 -17.01
C THR A 235 -5.84 -1.81 -16.93
N GLN A 236 -6.82 -1.80 -17.85
CA GLN A 236 -7.82 -2.88 -17.92
C GLN A 236 -7.16 -4.25 -18.16
N GLU A 237 -6.05 -4.28 -18.91
CA GLU A 237 -5.28 -5.51 -19.14
C GLU A 237 -4.65 -6.06 -17.84
N GLU A 238 -4.15 -5.17 -16.96
CA GLU A 238 -3.64 -5.57 -15.65
C GLU A 238 -4.75 -6.08 -14.74
N ILE A 239 -5.92 -5.43 -14.79
CA ILE A 239 -7.14 -5.88 -14.09
C ILE A 239 -7.54 -7.28 -14.55
N ASP A 240 -7.67 -7.49 -15.86
CA ASP A 240 -8.08 -8.77 -16.44
C ASP A 240 -7.07 -9.87 -16.14
N ARG A 241 -5.77 -9.54 -16.19
CA ARG A 241 -4.68 -10.45 -15.81
C ARG A 241 -4.78 -10.85 -14.34
N TYR A 242 -5.03 -9.89 -13.46
CA TYR A 242 -5.19 -10.14 -12.04
C TYR A 242 -6.36 -11.09 -11.75
N TYR A 243 -7.53 -10.84 -12.33
CA TYR A 243 -8.69 -11.72 -12.20
C TYR A 243 -8.43 -13.11 -12.75
N LYS A 244 -7.78 -13.19 -13.91
CA LYS A 244 -7.49 -14.47 -14.55
C LYS A 244 -6.57 -15.35 -13.72
N TYR A 245 -5.61 -14.74 -13.01
CA TYR A 245 -4.55 -15.47 -12.30
C TYR A 245 -4.64 -15.37 -10.78
N ASN A 246 -5.72 -14.88 -10.24
CA ASN A 246 -5.93 -14.76 -8.80
C ASN A 246 -7.25 -15.41 -8.34
N PRO A 247 -7.49 -16.69 -8.69
CA PRO A 247 -8.77 -17.37 -8.43
C PRO A 247 -9.03 -17.67 -6.95
N TRP A 248 -8.06 -17.45 -6.07
CA TRP A 248 -8.11 -17.68 -4.62
C TRP A 248 -8.25 -16.38 -3.83
N MET A 249 -8.80 -15.35 -4.41
CA MET A 249 -9.01 -14.06 -3.76
C MET A 249 -9.94 -14.12 -2.54
N ASP A 250 -10.57 -15.25 -2.31
CA ASP A 250 -11.28 -15.55 -1.06
C ASP A 250 -10.33 -15.68 0.15
N GLY A 251 -9.02 -15.67 -0.08
CA GLY A 251 -7.99 -15.71 0.97
C GLY A 251 -8.00 -16.94 1.85
N SER A 252 -8.76 -17.97 1.46
CA SER A 252 -9.08 -19.10 2.34
C SER A 252 -7.98 -20.17 2.44
N ARG A 253 -6.93 -20.12 1.58
CA ARG A 253 -5.99 -21.21 1.44
C ARG A 253 -4.51 -20.79 1.45
N PRO A 254 -4.00 -20.18 2.56
CA PRO A 254 -2.58 -19.84 2.70
C PRO A 254 -1.67 -21.08 2.77
N ASP A 255 -2.26 -22.24 3.05
CA ASP A 255 -1.56 -23.54 3.07
C ASP A 255 -1.12 -24.00 1.69
N LEU A 256 -1.66 -23.44 0.60
CA LEU A 256 -1.30 -23.75 -0.79
C LEU A 256 -0.16 -22.88 -1.33
N ILE A 257 0.24 -21.84 -0.60
CA ILE A 257 1.25 -20.88 -1.04
C ILE A 257 2.51 -21.05 -0.20
N VAL A 258 3.67 -21.02 -0.87
CA VAL A 258 4.98 -20.93 -0.22
C VAL A 258 5.61 -19.60 -0.63
N ASP A 259 5.82 -18.73 0.34
CA ASP A 259 6.40 -17.39 0.21
C ASP A 259 7.90 -17.41 0.57
N ASP A 260 8.69 -16.47 0.03
CA ASP A 260 10.15 -16.38 0.31
C ASP A 260 10.47 -16.08 1.79
N ALA A 261 9.50 -15.63 2.57
CA ALA A 261 9.64 -15.44 4.00
C ALA A 261 9.52 -16.75 4.80
N GLU A 262 9.10 -17.86 4.18
CA GLU A 262 8.81 -19.13 4.84
C GLU A 262 10.00 -20.11 4.78
N SER A 263 11.03 -19.85 5.56
CA SER A 263 12.30 -20.62 5.55
C SER A 263 12.14 -22.13 5.78
N ALA A 264 11.07 -22.59 6.42
CA ALA A 264 10.81 -24.01 6.65
C ALA A 264 10.49 -24.78 5.36
N ASN A 265 9.98 -24.09 4.36
CA ASN A 265 9.56 -24.67 3.07
C ASN A 265 10.45 -24.23 1.91
N MET A 266 11.64 -23.71 2.22
CA MET A 266 12.58 -23.21 1.21
C MET A 266 13.99 -23.71 1.43
N GLU A 267 14.69 -23.94 0.33
CA GLU A 267 16.14 -24.17 0.29
C GLU A 267 16.78 -23.15 -0.65
N ILE A 268 17.72 -22.36 -0.13
CA ILE A 268 18.42 -21.30 -0.89
C ILE A 268 19.84 -21.78 -1.19
N ILE A 269 20.21 -21.80 -2.47
CA ILE A 269 21.53 -22.20 -2.95
C ILE A 269 22.11 -21.03 -3.76
N GLY A 270 23.39 -20.68 -3.48
CA GLY A 270 24.08 -19.57 -4.13
C GLY A 270 23.75 -18.22 -3.49
N HIS A 271 23.99 -17.14 -4.23
CA HIS A 271 23.84 -15.76 -3.72
C HIS A 271 22.52 -15.16 -4.13
N TRP A 272 21.74 -14.73 -3.12
CA TRP A 272 20.47 -14.05 -3.28
C TRP A 272 20.39 -12.83 -2.38
N ASN A 273 19.98 -11.71 -2.93
CA ASN A 273 19.74 -10.48 -2.18
C ASN A 273 18.28 -10.45 -1.70
N LYS A 274 18.08 -10.32 -0.40
CA LYS A 274 16.73 -10.17 0.16
C LYS A 274 16.27 -8.72 0.08
N ILE A 275 15.27 -8.47 -0.74
CA ILE A 275 14.67 -7.16 -0.95
C ILE A 275 13.44 -7.04 -0.05
N LYS A 276 13.32 -5.90 0.65
CA LYS A 276 12.27 -5.65 1.64
C LYS A 276 11.47 -4.42 1.28
N ASN A 277 10.21 -4.41 1.69
CA ASN A 277 9.32 -3.23 1.64
C ASN A 277 9.17 -2.62 0.24
N GLN A 278 9.24 -3.43 -0.80
CA GLN A 278 9.01 -2.99 -2.17
C GLN A 278 7.53 -3.24 -2.54
N PRO A 279 6.82 -2.24 -3.09
CA PRO A 279 5.48 -2.46 -3.63
C PRO A 279 5.49 -3.55 -4.73
N GLY A 280 4.38 -4.29 -4.84
CA GLY A 280 4.24 -5.31 -5.87
C GLY A 280 4.90 -6.66 -5.57
N THR A 281 5.33 -6.91 -4.34
CA THR A 281 5.72 -8.22 -3.83
C THR A 281 4.49 -9.01 -3.38
N PHE A 282 4.59 -10.34 -3.37
CA PHE A 282 3.54 -11.18 -2.80
C PHE A 282 3.49 -11.02 -1.27
N GLY A 283 4.62 -11.21 -0.63
CA GLY A 283 4.84 -11.05 0.80
C GLY A 283 5.53 -9.72 1.16
N PRO A 284 6.17 -9.66 2.33
CA PRO A 284 6.93 -8.49 2.76
C PRO A 284 8.30 -8.37 2.07
N THR A 285 8.74 -9.44 1.43
CA THR A 285 10.08 -9.53 0.82
C THR A 285 10.01 -10.34 -0.47
N TYR A 286 11.08 -10.31 -1.24
CA TYR A 286 11.42 -11.30 -2.26
C TYR A 286 12.94 -11.46 -2.34
N LEU A 287 13.38 -12.54 -2.94
CA LEU A 287 14.78 -12.82 -3.19
C LEU A 287 15.14 -12.51 -4.64
N GLN A 288 16.29 -11.86 -4.86
CA GLN A 288 16.76 -11.42 -6.17
C GLN A 288 18.18 -11.85 -6.42
N THR A 289 18.45 -12.40 -7.62
CA THR A 289 19.81 -12.64 -8.08
C THR A 289 20.40 -11.42 -8.75
N ASN A 290 21.74 -11.40 -8.86
CA ASN A 290 22.45 -10.49 -9.74
C ASN A 290 22.87 -11.30 -11.00
N PRO A 291 22.61 -10.81 -12.24
CA PRO A 291 23.03 -11.51 -13.46
C PRO A 291 24.54 -11.72 -13.61
N LEU A 292 25.33 -10.92 -12.89
CA LEU A 292 26.79 -11.03 -12.86
C LEU A 292 27.30 -12.06 -11.84
N ASP A 293 26.44 -12.54 -10.96
CA ASP A 293 26.78 -13.54 -9.97
C ASP A 293 26.67 -14.96 -10.56
N ASP A 294 27.16 -15.93 -9.81
CA ASP A 294 27.26 -17.35 -10.16
C ASP A 294 25.95 -17.90 -10.78
N LEU A 295 26.06 -18.44 -11.98
CA LEU A 295 24.97 -19.15 -12.69
C LEU A 295 24.43 -20.37 -11.91
N GLY A 296 25.01 -20.69 -10.77
CA GLY A 296 24.59 -21.76 -9.86
C GLY A 296 23.48 -21.37 -8.88
N SER A 297 23.12 -20.09 -8.78
CA SER A 297 22.08 -19.63 -7.84
C SER A 297 20.71 -20.22 -8.18
N ARG A 298 20.07 -20.83 -7.17
CA ARG A 298 18.76 -21.48 -7.29
C ARG A 298 18.03 -21.51 -5.96
N ILE A 299 16.71 -21.55 -6.03
CA ILE A 299 15.82 -21.67 -4.87
C ILE A 299 14.88 -22.84 -5.10
N ARG A 300 14.67 -23.63 -4.06
CA ARG A 300 13.64 -24.65 -4.00
C ARG A 300 12.51 -24.19 -3.08
N PHE A 301 11.28 -24.24 -3.57
CA PHE A 301 10.06 -24.10 -2.81
C PHE A 301 9.42 -25.49 -2.66
N THR A 302 9.13 -25.90 -1.45
CA THR A 302 8.47 -27.17 -1.13
C THR A 302 7.07 -26.93 -0.63
N SER A 303 6.05 -27.60 -1.18
CA SER A 303 4.66 -27.45 -0.72
C SER A 303 4.54 -27.70 0.78
N LYS A 304 3.74 -26.88 1.47
CA LYS A 304 3.54 -26.98 2.93
C LYS A 304 2.92 -28.31 3.36
N ASN A 305 2.03 -28.80 2.52
CA ASN A 305 1.32 -30.05 2.76
C ASN A 305 1.60 -31.03 1.63
N PRO A 306 1.49 -32.33 1.90
CA PRO A 306 1.44 -33.34 0.85
C PRO A 306 0.27 -33.09 -0.10
N LEU A 307 0.51 -33.26 -1.38
CA LEU A 307 -0.44 -33.03 -2.47
C LEU A 307 -0.96 -34.38 -3.00
N LYS A 308 -2.24 -34.40 -3.39
CA LYS A 308 -2.88 -35.56 -4.03
C LYS A 308 -3.92 -35.08 -5.03
N GLY A 309 -3.87 -35.61 -6.27
CA GLY A 309 -4.75 -35.20 -7.37
C GLY A 309 -4.10 -34.16 -8.27
N ASP A 310 -4.91 -33.42 -8.99
CA ASP A 310 -4.47 -32.42 -9.98
C ASP A 310 -4.31 -31.05 -9.38
N TYR A 311 -3.17 -30.43 -9.65
CA TYR A 311 -2.84 -29.08 -9.21
C TYR A 311 -2.35 -28.23 -10.37
N GLN A 312 -2.84 -26.98 -10.44
CA GLN A 312 -2.28 -25.94 -11.27
C GLN A 312 -1.19 -25.22 -10.45
N LEU A 313 0.05 -25.24 -10.92
CA LEU A 313 1.15 -24.51 -10.33
C LEU A 313 1.22 -23.10 -10.91
N TYR A 314 1.37 -22.11 -10.05
CA TYR A 314 1.65 -20.74 -10.41
C TYR A 314 2.94 -20.24 -9.76
N TYR A 315 3.58 -19.29 -10.42
CA TYR A 315 4.76 -18.59 -9.95
C TYR A 315 4.46 -17.09 -9.89
N TYR A 316 4.80 -16.43 -8.78
CA TYR A 316 4.55 -15.01 -8.62
C TYR A 316 5.72 -14.18 -9.17
N ILE A 317 5.41 -13.18 -9.99
CA ILE A 317 6.37 -12.24 -10.55
C ILE A 317 6.21 -10.92 -9.82
N PRO A 318 7.16 -10.52 -8.93
CA PRO A 318 7.10 -9.22 -8.25
C PRO A 318 7.40 -8.06 -9.21
N ALA A 319 7.16 -6.83 -8.74
CA ALA A 319 7.58 -5.63 -9.47
C ALA A 319 9.12 -5.53 -9.47
N LEU A 320 9.74 -5.80 -10.63
CA LEU A 320 11.19 -5.82 -10.77
C LEU A 320 11.64 -5.11 -12.04
N ARG A 321 12.40 -4.02 -11.89
CA ARG A 321 13.05 -3.36 -13.04
C ARG A 321 14.23 -4.19 -13.53
N GLY A 322 14.30 -4.40 -14.84
CA GLY A 322 15.36 -5.22 -15.44
C GLY A 322 15.23 -6.72 -15.13
N GLY A 323 14.02 -7.14 -14.74
CA GLY A 323 13.71 -8.54 -14.51
C GLY A 323 13.89 -9.40 -15.75
N THR A 324 14.23 -10.68 -15.54
CA THR A 324 14.33 -11.65 -16.63
C THR A 324 12.95 -11.88 -17.28
N THR A 325 12.93 -12.04 -18.59
CA THR A 325 11.75 -12.47 -19.34
C THR A 325 11.72 -14.00 -19.55
N VAL A 326 12.75 -14.71 -19.09
CA VAL A 326 12.86 -16.16 -19.18
C VAL A 326 13.19 -16.75 -17.83
N ILE A 327 12.30 -17.59 -17.28
CA ILE A 327 12.49 -18.27 -16.00
C ILE A 327 12.44 -19.77 -16.24
N ASN A 328 13.52 -20.45 -15.89
CA ASN A 328 13.60 -21.89 -15.96
C ASN A 328 13.28 -22.52 -14.60
N LEU A 329 12.36 -23.46 -14.62
CA LEU A 329 11.83 -24.14 -13.45
C LEU A 329 11.99 -25.65 -13.61
N GLU A 330 12.36 -26.33 -12.53
CA GLU A 330 12.24 -27.77 -12.41
C GLU A 330 11.17 -28.08 -11.37
N VAL A 331 10.14 -28.78 -11.78
CA VAL A 331 9.01 -29.15 -10.91
C VAL A 331 9.12 -30.63 -10.61
N TYR A 332 9.18 -30.98 -9.33
CA TYR A 332 9.26 -32.37 -8.90
C TYR A 332 7.91 -32.82 -8.36
N VAL A 333 7.34 -33.81 -9.01
CA VAL A 333 6.06 -34.44 -8.66
C VAL A 333 6.33 -35.89 -8.33
N SER A 334 6.08 -36.33 -7.10
CA SER A 334 6.37 -37.72 -6.66
C SER A 334 7.79 -38.18 -7.04
N LYS A 335 8.77 -37.27 -6.90
CA LYS A 335 10.20 -37.46 -7.28
C LYS A 335 10.48 -37.50 -8.79
N VAL A 336 9.48 -37.34 -9.64
CA VAL A 336 9.67 -37.23 -11.09
C VAL A 336 9.93 -35.74 -11.43
N ARG A 337 11.02 -35.50 -12.17
CA ARG A 337 11.43 -34.16 -12.60
C ARG A 337 10.71 -33.78 -13.89
N HIS A 338 10.01 -32.62 -13.85
CA HIS A 338 9.45 -31.94 -15.01
C HIS A 338 10.20 -30.64 -15.22
N VAL A 339 10.43 -30.24 -16.47
CA VAL A 339 11.08 -28.96 -16.81
C VAL A 339 10.03 -28.03 -17.39
N ALA A 340 9.95 -26.80 -16.87
CA ALA A 340 9.09 -25.75 -17.39
C ALA A 340 9.92 -24.49 -17.65
N THR A 341 9.58 -23.75 -18.71
CA THR A 341 10.18 -22.46 -19.01
C THR A 341 9.07 -21.42 -19.15
N LEU A 342 9.04 -20.46 -18.26
CA LEU A 342 8.18 -19.31 -18.39
C LEU A 342 8.82 -18.29 -19.34
N ARG A 343 8.05 -17.86 -20.34
CA ARG A 343 8.38 -16.73 -21.21
C ARG A 343 7.42 -15.60 -20.91
N LEU A 344 7.93 -14.58 -20.24
CA LEU A 344 7.15 -13.46 -19.78
C LEU A 344 7.05 -12.40 -20.88
N ALA A 345 5.87 -11.77 -21.02
CA ALA A 345 5.77 -10.55 -21.80
C ALA A 345 6.62 -9.44 -21.14
N PRO A 346 7.15 -8.49 -21.93
CA PRO A 346 7.84 -7.33 -21.41
C PRO A 346 6.95 -6.64 -20.40
N ASN A 347 7.06 -6.28 -19.33
CA ASN A 347 6.18 -5.67 -18.31
C ASN A 347 5.27 -6.65 -17.52
N THR A 348 5.51 -7.95 -17.59
CA THR A 348 4.83 -8.88 -16.67
C THR A 348 5.38 -8.65 -15.27
N THR A 349 4.58 -8.04 -14.41
CA THR A 349 4.90 -7.76 -13.01
C THR A 349 3.67 -7.90 -12.13
N GLU A 350 3.87 -8.07 -10.83
CA GLU A 350 2.80 -8.13 -9.82
C GLU A 350 1.71 -9.15 -10.13
N SER A 351 2.10 -10.28 -10.69
CA SER A 351 1.14 -11.26 -11.18
C SER A 351 1.58 -12.71 -10.95
N TRP A 352 0.57 -13.55 -10.75
CA TRP A 352 0.73 -15.00 -10.79
C TRP A 352 0.74 -15.47 -12.23
N VAL A 353 1.79 -16.17 -12.62
CA VAL A 353 1.95 -16.75 -13.95
C VAL A 353 1.78 -18.26 -13.87
N PRO A 354 0.92 -18.89 -14.69
CA PRO A 354 0.75 -20.32 -14.68
C PRO A 354 2.00 -21.02 -15.21
N VAL A 355 2.49 -22.00 -14.46
CA VAL A 355 3.63 -22.84 -14.83
C VAL A 355 3.18 -24.09 -15.56
N GLY A 356 2.16 -24.78 -15.04
CA GLY A 356 1.64 -26.02 -15.61
C GLY A 356 0.69 -26.74 -14.66
N THR A 357 0.06 -27.79 -15.18
CA THR A 357 -0.77 -28.70 -14.37
C THR A 357 0.00 -29.97 -14.08
N TYR A 358 -0.05 -30.40 -12.83
CA TYR A 358 0.70 -31.57 -12.33
C TYR A 358 -0.22 -32.50 -11.54
N HIS A 359 -0.09 -33.79 -11.75
CA HIS A 359 -0.88 -34.81 -11.06
C HIS A 359 -0.03 -35.54 -10.01
N PHE A 360 -0.50 -35.54 -8.76
CA PHE A 360 0.11 -36.26 -7.65
C PHE A 360 -0.70 -37.55 -7.38
N GLU A 361 -0.12 -38.69 -7.70
CA GLU A 361 -0.76 -40.00 -7.43
C GLU A 361 -0.74 -40.32 -5.94
N ASP A 362 0.42 -40.07 -5.32
CA ASP A 362 0.69 -40.29 -3.91
C ASP A 362 0.58 -38.98 -3.11
N ASN A 363 0.33 -39.12 -1.82
CA ASN A 363 0.31 -38.02 -0.90
C ASN A 363 1.74 -37.54 -0.58
N THR A 364 2.37 -36.83 -1.52
CA THR A 364 3.77 -36.38 -1.47
C THR A 364 3.86 -34.88 -1.62
N THR A 365 4.96 -34.28 -1.13
CA THR A 365 5.22 -32.85 -1.37
C THR A 365 5.62 -32.61 -2.82
N GLY A 366 5.22 -31.44 -3.33
CA GLY A 366 5.69 -30.93 -4.61
C GLY A 366 6.83 -29.93 -4.39
N ASP A 367 7.90 -30.04 -5.20
CA ASP A 367 9.00 -29.08 -5.17
C ASP A 367 9.07 -28.29 -6.47
N VAL A 368 9.42 -27.00 -6.35
CA VAL A 368 9.70 -26.10 -7.46
C VAL A 368 11.10 -25.53 -7.29
N LEU A 369 12.01 -25.92 -8.18
CA LEU A 369 13.36 -25.38 -8.23
C LEU A 369 13.45 -24.30 -9.30
N VAL A 370 13.75 -23.08 -8.90
CA VAL A 370 13.93 -21.90 -9.77
C VAL A 370 15.43 -21.66 -9.92
N SER A 371 15.91 -21.49 -11.15
CA SER A 371 17.35 -21.37 -11.45
C SER A 371 17.68 -20.09 -12.20
N GLN A 372 18.79 -19.44 -11.79
CA GLN A 372 19.41 -18.33 -12.51
C GLN A 372 19.88 -18.75 -13.92
N ARG A 373 20.11 -20.03 -14.15
CA ARG A 373 20.65 -20.52 -15.42
C ARG A 373 19.69 -20.24 -16.59
N GLY A 374 20.16 -19.48 -17.57
CA GLY A 374 19.37 -19.11 -18.74
C GLY A 374 18.46 -17.90 -18.56
N ALA A 375 18.50 -17.25 -17.40
CA ALA A 375 17.85 -15.95 -17.21
C ALA A 375 18.59 -14.88 -18.01
N ASN A 376 17.83 -13.96 -18.63
CA ASN A 376 18.35 -12.85 -19.43
C ASN A 376 18.30 -11.48 -18.71
N GLY A 377 18.08 -11.51 -17.41
CA GLY A 377 17.98 -10.33 -16.53
C GLY A 377 17.99 -10.76 -15.07
N LEU A 378 17.57 -9.86 -14.18
CA LEU A 378 17.42 -10.15 -12.76
C LEU A 378 16.34 -11.22 -12.55
N LEU A 379 16.67 -12.29 -11.84
CA LEU A 379 15.70 -13.31 -11.45
C LEU A 379 15.20 -13.00 -10.05
N ALA A 380 13.89 -12.92 -9.88
CA ALA A 380 13.24 -12.79 -8.60
C ALA A 380 12.57 -14.09 -8.19
N ALA A 381 12.67 -14.44 -6.92
CA ALA A 381 11.94 -15.53 -6.30
C ALA A 381 11.12 -14.95 -5.12
N ASP A 382 9.81 -14.99 -5.24
CA ASP A 382 8.85 -14.41 -4.30
C ASP A 382 7.95 -15.52 -3.74
N ALA A 383 7.02 -16.02 -4.53
CA ALA A 383 6.10 -17.06 -4.08
C ALA A 383 5.72 -18.06 -5.16
N VAL A 384 5.32 -19.26 -4.73
CA VAL A 384 4.69 -20.30 -5.56
C VAL A 384 3.35 -20.71 -4.96
N LEU A 385 2.40 -21.09 -5.82
CA LEU A 385 1.08 -21.54 -5.42
C LEU A 385 0.73 -22.86 -6.10
N TRP A 386 0.32 -23.83 -5.31
CA TRP A 386 -0.24 -25.10 -5.74
C TRP A 386 -1.77 -25.06 -5.62
N LEU A 387 -2.48 -24.72 -6.69
CA LEU A 387 -3.93 -24.61 -6.70
C LEU A 387 -4.60 -25.91 -7.10
N PRO A 388 -5.43 -26.56 -6.24
CA PRO A 388 -6.15 -27.77 -6.63
C PRO A 388 -7.07 -27.49 -7.81
N LYS A 389 -7.04 -28.34 -8.83
CA LYS A 389 -8.07 -28.33 -9.88
C LYS A 389 -9.25 -29.12 -9.36
N ASN A 390 -10.33 -28.42 -9.02
CA ASN A 390 -11.59 -29.09 -8.71
C ASN A 390 -12.04 -29.89 -9.94
N LYS A 391 -12.42 -31.14 -9.70
CA LYS A 391 -13.08 -31.99 -10.70
C LYS A 391 -14.50 -31.50 -10.96
#